data_8e173aebbb28d1d61a315e9c9bde16af
#
_entry.id   8e173aebbb28d1d61a315e9c9bde16af
#
_cell.length_a   1.000
_cell.length_b   1.000
_cell.length_c   1.000
_cell.angle_alpha   90.00
_cell.angle_beta   90.00
_cell.angle_gamma   90.00
#
_symmetry.space_group_name_H-M   'P 1'
#
loop_
_entity.id
_entity.type
_entity.pdbx_description
1 polymer ?
#
loop_
_entity_poly.entity_id
_entity_poly.type
_entity_poly.pdbx_seq_one_letter_code
_entity_poly.pdbx_strand_id
1 'polypeptide(L)'
;MNVLAIGAHFDDIELGCGGALSKHVADGDNVYAYVATRSGFKNCQNIVVRSNETAAKEGEKAMDILGVELIKGRFNTLEVEFTDNLNLEILKIVEEKNIGLVYLHWMGDIHHDHQAVARASLHSCRHVPRQLMYRSNWYQSNLEFRGNFYIDITDFWEKKKKSIEAHESEMERTGRKWIDFFYNEAKNAGQRIGVDKAEVYEVVKWLV
;
A
#
# COMPACT_ATOMS: atom_id res chain seq x y z
N MET A 1 -9.15 14.56 7.83
CA MET A 1 -9.89 14.16 6.60
C MET A 1 -10.09 12.65 6.58
N ASN A 2 -10.76 12.09 5.53
CA ASN A 2 -10.83 10.63 5.36
C ASN A 2 -9.83 10.22 4.28
N VAL A 3 -8.94 9.31 4.64
CA VAL A 3 -7.82 8.83 3.80
C VAL A 3 -8.01 7.34 3.53
N LEU A 4 -7.84 6.91 2.28
CA LEU A 4 -7.89 5.50 1.90
C LEU A 4 -6.55 5.09 1.27
N ALA A 5 -5.95 4.02 1.76
CA ALA A 5 -4.88 3.32 1.06
C ALA A 5 -5.42 2.03 0.44
N ILE A 6 -5.07 1.76 -0.81
CA ILE A 6 -5.53 0.60 -1.57
C ILE A 6 -4.33 -0.26 -1.93
N GLY A 7 -4.28 -1.50 -1.41
CA GLY A 7 -3.27 -2.51 -1.72
C GLY A 7 -3.87 -3.72 -2.42
N ALA A 8 -3.06 -4.43 -3.17
CA ALA A 8 -3.42 -5.73 -3.73
C ALA A 8 -3.28 -6.84 -2.69
N HIS A 9 -2.20 -6.79 -1.92
CA HIS A 9 -1.83 -7.80 -0.93
C HIS A 9 -1.62 -7.19 0.46
N PHE A 10 -1.71 -8.04 1.48
CA PHE A 10 -1.28 -7.69 2.84
C PHE A 10 0.25 -7.58 2.85
N ASP A 11 0.76 -6.40 3.00
CA ASP A 11 2.11 -5.86 3.04
C ASP A 11 2.33 -4.63 2.12
N ASP A 12 1.63 -4.52 1.00
CA ASP A 12 1.79 -3.45 0.01
C ASP A 12 1.67 -2.05 0.62
N ILE A 13 0.65 -1.86 1.45
CA ILE A 13 0.31 -0.56 2.05
C ILE A 13 1.40 -0.14 3.04
N GLU A 14 1.85 -1.07 3.88
CA GLU A 14 2.91 -0.84 4.84
C GLU A 14 4.23 -0.48 4.15
N LEU A 15 4.56 -1.22 3.09
CA LEU A 15 5.76 -0.99 2.29
C LEU A 15 5.69 0.35 1.54
N GLY A 16 4.55 0.65 0.93
CA GLY A 16 4.38 1.80 0.05
C GLY A 16 4.11 3.12 0.75
N CYS A 17 3.25 3.11 1.79
CA CYS A 17 2.76 4.34 2.42
C CYS A 17 2.54 4.26 3.95
N GLY A 18 3.05 3.23 4.63
CA GLY A 18 2.84 3.04 6.07
C GLY A 18 3.27 4.20 6.95
N GLY A 19 4.34 4.92 6.57
CA GLY A 19 4.80 6.11 7.27
C GLY A 19 3.83 7.29 7.15
N ALA A 20 3.37 7.57 5.93
CA ALA A 20 2.39 8.62 5.67
C ALA A 20 1.05 8.32 6.37
N LEU A 21 0.58 7.07 6.35
CA LEU A 21 -0.65 6.69 7.05
C LEU A 21 -0.51 6.88 8.56
N SER A 22 0.65 6.53 9.14
CA SER A 22 0.93 6.77 10.56
C SER A 22 0.89 8.26 10.91
N LYS A 23 1.38 9.11 10.00
CA LYS A 23 1.31 10.56 10.14
C LYS A 23 -0.14 11.05 10.08
N HIS A 24 -0.94 10.60 9.11
CA HIS A 24 -2.36 10.94 9.02
C HIS A 24 -3.13 10.58 10.30
N VAL A 25 -2.86 9.39 10.86
CA VAL A 25 -3.47 8.96 12.14
C VAL A 25 -3.06 9.92 13.27
N ALA A 26 -1.77 10.31 13.35
CA ALA A 26 -1.29 11.25 14.35
C ALA A 26 -1.90 12.66 14.19
N ASP A 27 -2.16 13.07 12.96
CA ASP A 27 -2.81 14.34 12.62
C ASP A 27 -4.35 14.33 12.87
N GLY A 28 -4.92 13.18 13.31
CA GLY A 28 -6.34 13.03 13.64
C GLY A 28 -7.23 12.74 12.43
N ASP A 29 -6.68 12.30 11.32
CA ASP A 29 -7.43 11.85 10.14
C ASP A 29 -8.06 10.46 10.39
N ASN A 30 -9.20 10.17 9.74
CA ASN A 30 -9.74 8.82 9.67
C ASN A 30 -9.03 8.08 8.54
N VAL A 31 -8.32 7.01 8.85
CA VAL A 31 -7.48 6.30 7.88
C VAL A 31 -7.98 4.88 7.68
N TYR A 32 -8.21 4.53 6.43
CA TYR A 32 -8.70 3.24 5.98
C TYR A 32 -7.68 2.57 5.07
N ALA A 33 -7.57 1.25 5.18
CA ALA A 33 -6.79 0.42 4.28
C ALA A 33 -7.69 -0.63 3.63
N TYR A 34 -7.77 -0.66 2.32
CA TYR A 34 -8.43 -1.71 1.57
C TYR A 34 -7.39 -2.62 0.92
N VAL A 35 -7.42 -3.91 1.25
CA VAL A 35 -6.57 -4.94 0.63
C VAL A 35 -7.44 -5.85 -0.22
N ALA A 36 -7.21 -5.86 -1.54
CA ALA A 36 -8.11 -6.49 -2.50
C ALA A 36 -8.12 -8.02 -2.39
N THR A 37 -6.95 -8.65 -2.19
CA THR A 37 -6.84 -10.11 -2.17
C THR A 37 -6.78 -10.69 -0.76
N ARG A 38 -6.93 -12.03 -0.69
CA ARG A 38 -6.69 -12.80 0.53
C ARG A 38 -5.20 -13.02 0.83
N SER A 39 -4.32 -12.70 -0.10
CA SER A 39 -2.85 -12.69 -0.01
C SER A 39 -2.17 -14.03 0.30
N GLY A 40 -2.92 -15.13 0.30
CA GLY A 40 -2.32 -16.47 0.34
C GLY A 40 -1.90 -16.91 -1.06
N PHE A 41 -0.83 -17.66 -1.18
CA PHE A 41 -0.35 -18.17 -2.46
C PHE A 41 0.41 -19.50 -2.34
N LYS A 42 0.57 -20.15 -3.48
CA LYS A 42 1.29 -21.41 -3.64
C LYS A 42 2.45 -21.23 -4.62
N ASN A 43 3.47 -22.06 -4.47
CA ASN A 43 4.55 -22.13 -5.45
C ASN A 43 4.15 -22.95 -6.71
N CYS A 44 5.05 -23.04 -7.68
CA CYS A 44 4.84 -23.79 -8.93
C CYS A 44 4.64 -25.30 -8.72
N GLN A 45 4.97 -25.84 -7.55
CA GLN A 45 4.74 -27.23 -7.15
C GLN A 45 3.42 -27.40 -6.37
N ASN A 46 2.57 -26.37 -6.32
CA ASN A 46 1.29 -26.33 -5.62
C ASN A 46 1.40 -26.43 -4.08
N ILE A 47 2.59 -26.17 -3.53
CA ILE A 47 2.84 -26.12 -2.08
C ILE A 47 2.45 -24.74 -1.56
N VAL A 48 1.66 -24.71 -0.48
CA VAL A 48 1.28 -23.44 0.17
C VAL A 48 2.52 -22.77 0.74
N VAL A 49 2.84 -21.58 0.26
CA VAL A 49 3.94 -20.72 0.75
C VAL A 49 3.43 -19.82 1.87
N ARG A 50 2.28 -19.19 1.66
CA ARG A 50 1.57 -18.39 2.66
C ARG A 50 0.09 -18.75 2.61
N SER A 51 -0.53 -19.02 3.74
CA SER A 51 -1.97 -19.26 3.80
C SER A 51 -2.75 -17.94 3.84
N ASN A 52 -4.01 -17.95 3.37
CA ASN A 52 -4.89 -16.79 3.49
C ASN A 52 -5.10 -16.39 4.97
N GLU A 53 -5.15 -17.36 5.86
CA GLU A 53 -5.33 -17.12 7.29
C GLU A 53 -4.10 -16.44 7.92
N THR A 54 -2.90 -16.93 7.61
CA THR A 54 -1.64 -16.31 8.05
C THR A 54 -1.55 -14.88 7.54
N ALA A 55 -1.77 -14.67 6.25
CA ALA A 55 -1.72 -13.34 5.64
C ALA A 55 -2.70 -12.36 6.28
N ALA A 56 -3.94 -12.79 6.54
CA ALA A 56 -4.95 -11.95 7.18
C ALA A 56 -4.58 -11.56 8.62
N LYS A 57 -4.08 -12.51 9.43
CA LYS A 57 -3.64 -12.25 10.82
C LYS A 57 -2.46 -11.27 10.87
N GLU A 58 -1.49 -11.46 9.98
CA GLU A 58 -0.33 -10.57 9.88
C GLU A 58 -0.74 -9.17 9.43
N GLY A 59 -1.63 -9.06 8.43
CA GLY A 59 -2.16 -7.79 7.96
C GLY A 59 -3.00 -7.06 9.01
N GLU A 60 -3.86 -7.76 9.76
CA GLU A 60 -4.60 -7.18 10.89
C GLU A 60 -3.63 -6.59 11.92
N LYS A 61 -2.62 -7.38 12.35
CA LYS A 61 -1.59 -6.92 13.30
C LYS A 61 -0.82 -5.69 12.76
N ALA A 62 -0.50 -5.66 11.47
CA ALA A 62 0.19 -4.55 10.84
C ALA A 62 -0.67 -3.27 10.84
N MET A 63 -1.96 -3.37 10.48
CA MET A 63 -2.87 -2.22 10.49
C MET A 63 -3.17 -1.73 11.90
N ASP A 64 -3.29 -2.62 12.90
CA ASP A 64 -3.39 -2.24 14.32
C ASP A 64 -2.17 -1.42 14.77
N ILE A 65 -0.96 -1.81 14.37
CA ILE A 65 0.27 -1.05 14.65
C ILE A 65 0.18 0.35 14.03
N LEU A 66 -0.29 0.48 12.80
CA LEU A 66 -0.45 1.77 12.13
C LEU A 66 -1.61 2.60 12.70
N GLY A 67 -2.59 1.97 13.35
CA GLY A 67 -3.81 2.61 13.82
C GLY A 67 -4.82 2.87 12.69
N VAL A 68 -4.85 1.99 11.69
CA VAL A 68 -5.62 2.10 10.45
C VAL A 68 -6.76 1.10 10.43
N GLU A 69 -7.97 1.51 10.03
CA GLU A 69 -9.12 0.61 9.86
C GLU A 69 -8.95 -0.25 8.62
N LEU A 70 -8.88 -1.58 8.80
CA LEU A 70 -8.68 -2.55 7.72
C LEU A 70 -10.01 -3.00 7.10
N ILE A 71 -10.11 -2.88 5.78
CA ILE A 71 -11.20 -3.41 4.95
C ILE A 71 -10.60 -4.53 4.06
N LYS A 72 -11.13 -5.75 4.20
CA LYS A 72 -10.61 -6.93 3.51
C LYS A 72 -11.46 -7.26 2.30
N GLY A 73 -10.84 -7.27 1.11
CA GLY A 73 -11.38 -7.83 -0.11
C GLY A 73 -11.38 -9.36 -0.12
N ARG A 74 -11.86 -9.94 -1.20
CA ARG A 74 -12.06 -11.39 -1.31
C ARG A 74 -11.49 -12.02 -2.57
N PHE A 75 -10.75 -11.24 -3.36
CA PHE A 75 -10.14 -11.74 -4.59
C PHE A 75 -9.03 -12.75 -4.28
N ASN A 76 -8.81 -13.68 -5.18
CA ASN A 76 -7.69 -14.59 -5.09
C ASN A 76 -6.40 -13.88 -5.50
N THR A 77 -5.31 -14.20 -4.82
CA THR A 77 -3.97 -13.74 -5.18
C THR A 77 -3.56 -14.33 -6.52
N LEU A 78 -2.89 -13.56 -7.34
CA LEU A 78 -2.47 -13.88 -8.70
C LEU A 78 -3.63 -14.05 -9.73
N GLU A 79 -4.85 -13.66 -9.35
CA GLU A 79 -6.03 -13.77 -10.21
C GLU A 79 -6.82 -12.44 -10.31
N VAL A 80 -6.22 -11.33 -9.86
CA VAL A 80 -6.92 -10.04 -9.89
C VAL A 80 -6.96 -9.49 -11.31
N GLU A 81 -8.16 -9.18 -11.77
CA GLU A 81 -8.39 -8.56 -13.07
C GLU A 81 -9.11 -7.20 -12.90
N PHE A 82 -8.96 -6.33 -13.90
CA PHE A 82 -9.75 -5.10 -13.98
C PHE A 82 -11.19 -5.44 -14.37
N THR A 83 -12.07 -5.54 -13.37
CA THR A 83 -13.47 -5.93 -13.52
C THR A 83 -14.42 -4.95 -12.84
N ASP A 84 -15.69 -4.97 -13.23
CA ASP A 84 -16.74 -4.18 -12.58
C ASP A 84 -16.91 -4.53 -11.10
N ASN A 85 -16.70 -5.80 -10.73
CA ASN A 85 -16.78 -6.21 -9.33
C ASN A 85 -15.74 -5.50 -8.46
N LEU A 86 -14.47 -5.45 -8.92
CA LEU A 86 -13.41 -4.74 -8.21
C LEU A 86 -13.66 -3.23 -8.19
N ASN A 87 -14.09 -2.67 -9.32
CA ASN A 87 -14.42 -1.25 -9.44
C ASN A 87 -15.54 -0.85 -8.48
N LEU A 88 -16.61 -1.62 -8.39
CA LEU A 88 -17.76 -1.34 -7.52
C LEU A 88 -17.40 -1.49 -6.04
N GLU A 89 -16.56 -2.46 -5.68
CA GLU A 89 -16.10 -2.63 -4.30
C GLU A 89 -15.29 -1.41 -3.83
N ILE A 90 -14.34 -0.93 -4.66
CA ILE A 90 -13.56 0.28 -4.35
C ILE A 90 -14.46 1.52 -4.33
N LEU A 91 -15.34 1.70 -5.33
CA LEU A 91 -16.23 2.85 -5.42
C LEU A 91 -17.15 2.94 -4.20
N LYS A 92 -17.70 1.82 -3.75
CA LYS A 92 -18.53 1.76 -2.55
C LYS A 92 -17.77 2.26 -1.32
N ILE A 93 -16.53 1.84 -1.12
CA ILE A 93 -15.70 2.30 0.00
C ILE A 93 -15.47 3.83 -0.10
N VAL A 94 -15.13 4.31 -1.29
CA VAL A 94 -14.89 5.75 -1.54
C VAL A 94 -16.11 6.58 -1.19
N GLU A 95 -17.31 6.16 -1.58
CA GLU A 95 -18.56 6.87 -1.33
C GLU A 95 -18.99 6.77 0.12
N GLU A 96 -19.04 5.56 0.70
CA GLU A 96 -19.50 5.33 2.08
C GLU A 96 -18.59 6.00 3.12
N LYS A 97 -17.29 6.03 2.88
CA LYS A 97 -16.32 6.67 3.77
C LYS A 97 -16.03 8.14 3.41
N ASN A 98 -16.64 8.67 2.35
CA ASN A 98 -16.42 10.05 1.88
C ASN A 98 -14.92 10.40 1.79
N ILE A 99 -14.20 9.64 0.98
CA ILE A 99 -12.73 9.71 0.89
C ILE A 99 -12.26 11.01 0.22
N GLY A 100 -11.36 11.72 0.89
CA GLY A 100 -10.76 12.97 0.40
C GLY A 100 -9.33 12.84 -0.15
N LEU A 101 -8.64 11.75 0.20
CA LEU A 101 -7.30 11.42 -0.30
C LEU A 101 -7.18 9.91 -0.47
N VAL A 102 -6.61 9.46 -1.60
CA VAL A 102 -6.31 8.05 -1.84
C VAL A 102 -4.85 7.83 -2.17
N TYR A 103 -4.26 6.81 -1.53
CA TYR A 103 -2.99 6.20 -1.88
C TYR A 103 -3.27 4.92 -2.65
N LEU A 104 -2.67 4.75 -3.83
CA LEU A 104 -2.91 3.61 -4.70
C LEU A 104 -1.62 3.12 -5.35
N HIS A 105 -1.62 1.89 -5.85
CA HIS A 105 -0.46 1.34 -6.55
C HIS A 105 -0.05 2.18 -7.75
N TRP A 106 1.26 2.23 -7.98
CA TRP A 106 1.81 2.77 -9.21
C TRP A 106 1.47 1.88 -10.41
N MET A 107 1.00 2.50 -11.51
CA MET A 107 0.58 1.81 -12.73
C MET A 107 1.69 1.05 -13.45
N GLY A 108 2.94 1.45 -13.24
CA GLY A 108 4.11 0.84 -13.88
C GLY A 108 4.71 -0.34 -13.12
N ASP A 109 4.04 -0.84 -12.10
CA ASP A 109 4.47 -2.05 -11.39
C ASP A 109 4.48 -3.27 -12.31
N ILE A 110 5.36 -4.27 -12.04
CA ILE A 110 5.42 -5.49 -12.83
C ILE A 110 4.48 -6.59 -12.34
N HIS A 111 3.97 -6.48 -11.11
CA HIS A 111 3.03 -7.44 -10.55
C HIS A 111 1.63 -7.20 -11.14
N HIS A 112 1.05 -8.20 -11.80
CA HIS A 112 -0.22 -8.01 -12.50
C HIS A 112 -1.39 -7.65 -11.55
N ASP A 113 -1.45 -8.21 -10.33
CA ASP A 113 -2.45 -7.82 -9.34
C ASP A 113 -2.32 -6.33 -8.98
N HIS A 114 -1.08 -5.82 -8.81
CA HIS A 114 -0.85 -4.39 -8.55
C HIS A 114 -1.34 -3.53 -9.71
N GLN A 115 -1.05 -3.94 -10.96
CA GLN A 115 -1.53 -3.23 -12.16
C GLN A 115 -3.06 -3.24 -12.25
N ALA A 116 -3.70 -4.38 -11.99
CA ALA A 116 -5.16 -4.50 -12.03
C ALA A 116 -5.82 -3.62 -10.96
N VAL A 117 -5.31 -3.68 -9.71
CA VAL A 117 -5.78 -2.84 -8.59
C VAL A 117 -5.52 -1.36 -8.86
N ALA A 118 -4.34 -1.00 -9.40
CA ALA A 118 -4.04 0.39 -9.77
C ALA A 118 -5.03 0.95 -10.79
N ARG A 119 -5.33 0.17 -11.85
CA ARG A 119 -6.31 0.57 -12.89
C ARG A 119 -7.71 0.73 -12.31
N ALA A 120 -8.15 -0.23 -11.49
CA ALA A 120 -9.44 -0.18 -10.82
C ALA A 120 -9.54 1.02 -9.86
N SER A 121 -8.47 1.29 -9.11
CA SER A 121 -8.39 2.43 -8.20
C SER A 121 -8.48 3.77 -8.92
N LEU A 122 -7.73 3.96 -10.01
CA LEU A 122 -7.80 5.17 -10.84
C LEU A 122 -9.20 5.39 -11.41
N HIS A 123 -9.86 4.33 -11.87
CA HIS A 123 -11.23 4.39 -12.37
C HIS A 123 -12.23 4.77 -11.27
N SER A 124 -12.19 4.06 -10.14
CA SER A 124 -13.17 4.19 -9.07
C SER A 124 -12.97 5.47 -8.23
N CYS A 125 -11.72 5.90 -8.06
CA CYS A 125 -11.37 7.11 -7.31
C CYS A 125 -11.32 8.38 -8.18
N ARG A 126 -11.76 8.36 -9.45
CA ARG A 126 -11.62 9.49 -10.39
C ARG A 126 -12.18 10.82 -9.87
N HIS A 127 -13.13 10.79 -8.94
CA HIS A 127 -13.72 11.97 -8.31
C HIS A 127 -13.08 12.35 -6.98
N VAL A 128 -12.21 11.50 -6.40
CA VAL A 128 -11.45 11.85 -5.19
C VAL A 128 -10.52 13.03 -5.50
N PRO A 129 -10.51 14.09 -4.69
CA PRO A 129 -9.79 15.32 -5.02
C PRO A 129 -8.25 15.17 -4.97
N ARG A 130 -7.73 14.20 -4.19
CA ARG A 130 -6.28 13.98 -4.05
C ARG A 130 -5.96 12.52 -4.26
N GLN A 131 -5.00 12.23 -5.16
CA GLN A 131 -4.62 10.87 -5.54
C GLN A 131 -3.11 10.78 -5.69
N LEU A 132 -2.50 9.86 -4.95
CA LEU A 132 -1.06 9.62 -4.90
C LEU A 132 -0.77 8.14 -5.21
N MET A 133 0.12 7.88 -6.15
CA MET A 133 0.60 6.52 -6.43
C MET A 133 1.87 6.22 -5.66
N TYR A 134 1.95 5.03 -5.09
CA TYR A 134 3.11 4.52 -4.37
C TYR A 134 3.70 3.27 -5.03
N ARG A 135 4.97 2.97 -4.74
CA ARG A 135 5.62 1.68 -5.05
C ARG A 135 5.72 0.85 -3.78
N SER A 136 5.36 -0.44 -3.87
CA SER A 136 5.44 -1.40 -2.77
C SER A 136 6.46 -2.52 -2.97
N ASN A 137 7.16 -2.54 -4.11
CA ASN A 137 8.18 -3.55 -4.38
C ASN A 137 9.50 -2.95 -4.91
N TRP A 138 10.54 -3.79 -4.95
CA TRP A 138 11.89 -3.43 -5.40
C TRP A 138 12.22 -3.88 -6.84
N TYR A 139 11.27 -4.53 -7.50
CA TYR A 139 11.53 -5.07 -8.83
C TYR A 139 11.70 -3.95 -9.85
N GLN A 140 12.58 -4.20 -10.81
CA GLN A 140 12.81 -3.27 -11.90
C GLN A 140 11.64 -3.34 -12.89
N SER A 141 11.11 -2.18 -13.25
CA SER A 141 10.14 -2.00 -14.32
C SER A 141 10.79 -1.36 -15.54
N ASN A 142 10.21 -1.53 -16.73
CA ASN A 142 10.58 -0.79 -17.93
C ASN A 142 9.98 0.63 -17.97
N LEU A 143 9.14 0.96 -17.00
CA LEU A 143 8.60 2.30 -16.80
C LEU A 143 9.32 2.98 -15.65
N GLU A 144 9.43 4.31 -15.70
CA GLU A 144 10.03 5.12 -14.65
C GLU A 144 8.98 5.60 -13.66
N PHE A 145 9.22 5.38 -12.36
CA PHE A 145 8.43 5.99 -11.29
C PHE A 145 8.87 7.45 -11.11
N ARG A 146 7.99 8.38 -11.44
CA ARG A 146 8.26 9.82 -11.37
C ARG A 146 7.83 10.41 -10.03
N GLY A 147 8.42 9.92 -8.96
CA GLY A 147 8.15 10.41 -7.61
C GLY A 147 8.46 11.91 -7.48
N ASN A 148 7.44 12.71 -7.23
CA ASN A 148 7.50 14.17 -7.18
C ASN A 148 6.76 14.79 -5.99
N PHE A 149 6.17 13.99 -5.13
CA PHE A 149 5.50 14.40 -3.90
C PHE A 149 6.10 13.64 -2.72
N TYR A 150 6.58 14.37 -1.72
CA TYR A 150 7.32 13.81 -0.60
C TYR A 150 6.57 14.06 0.70
N ILE A 151 6.53 13.06 1.56
CA ILE A 151 6.00 13.17 2.92
C ILE A 151 7.11 12.82 3.90
N ASP A 152 7.45 13.78 4.79
CA ASP A 152 8.37 13.53 5.89
C ASP A 152 7.76 12.50 6.85
N ILE A 153 8.46 11.37 7.00
CA ILE A 153 8.10 10.26 7.88
C ILE A 153 9.17 9.99 8.94
N THR A 154 10.04 10.95 9.20
CA THR A 154 11.17 10.81 10.14
C THR A 154 10.69 10.26 11.48
N ASP A 155 9.64 10.84 12.06
CA ASP A 155 9.08 10.45 13.35
C ASP A 155 8.20 9.17 13.27
N PHE A 156 7.84 8.73 12.06
CA PHE A 156 6.93 7.62 11.81
C PHE A 156 7.61 6.36 11.26
N TRP A 157 8.93 6.44 10.99
CA TRP A 157 9.68 5.32 10.43
C TRP A 157 9.62 4.06 11.31
N GLU A 158 9.80 4.19 12.62
CA GLU A 158 9.77 3.03 13.51
C GLU A 158 8.40 2.35 13.56
N LYS A 159 7.32 3.11 13.41
CA LYS A 159 5.96 2.57 13.33
C LYS A 159 5.74 1.84 12.01
N LYS A 160 6.16 2.43 10.88
CA LYS A 160 6.19 1.77 9.57
C LYS A 160 7.01 0.48 9.62
N LYS A 161 8.23 0.52 10.13
CA LYS A 161 9.10 -0.66 10.25
C LYS A 161 8.43 -1.79 11.02
N LYS A 162 7.84 -1.49 12.18
CA LYS A 162 7.12 -2.49 12.99
C LYS A 162 5.92 -3.09 12.25
N SER A 163 5.19 -2.31 11.46
CA SER A 163 4.08 -2.82 10.65
C SER A 163 4.57 -3.76 9.55
N ILE A 164 5.69 -3.46 8.89
CA ILE A 164 6.32 -4.37 7.93
C ILE A 164 6.78 -5.66 8.62
N GLU A 165 7.41 -5.55 9.80
CA GLU A 165 7.89 -6.70 10.59
C GLU A 165 6.74 -7.60 11.09
N ALA A 166 5.51 -7.11 11.14
CA ALA A 166 4.34 -7.91 11.51
C ALA A 166 4.00 -9.00 10.48
N HIS A 167 4.48 -8.87 9.23
CA HIS A 167 4.39 -9.88 8.18
C HIS A 167 5.50 -10.93 8.35
N GLU A 168 5.47 -11.67 9.44
CA GLU A 168 6.53 -12.59 9.86
C GLU A 168 6.85 -13.64 8.80
N SER A 169 5.81 -14.20 8.15
CA SER A 169 5.98 -15.20 7.08
C SER A 169 6.75 -14.64 5.86
N GLU A 170 6.52 -13.37 5.52
CA GLU A 170 7.24 -12.69 4.44
C GLU A 170 8.65 -12.27 4.87
N MET A 171 8.83 -11.87 6.11
CA MET A 171 10.17 -11.59 6.66
C MET A 171 11.06 -12.82 6.66
N GLU A 172 10.53 -13.98 7.01
CA GLU A 172 11.26 -15.26 6.93
C GLU A 172 11.60 -15.60 5.48
N ARG A 173 10.64 -15.49 4.56
CA ARG A 173 10.81 -15.81 3.14
C ARG A 173 11.82 -14.91 2.45
N THR A 174 11.83 -13.62 2.73
CA THR A 174 12.68 -12.62 2.07
C THR A 174 14.02 -12.39 2.77
N GLY A 175 14.25 -12.97 3.95
CA GLY A 175 15.43 -12.73 4.77
C GLY A 175 15.53 -11.30 5.27
N ARG A 176 14.39 -10.65 5.55
CA ARG A 176 14.26 -9.27 6.04
C ARG A 176 14.78 -8.19 5.07
N LYS A 177 15.05 -8.53 3.82
CA LYS A 177 15.58 -7.59 2.81
C LYS A 177 14.64 -6.41 2.54
N TRP A 178 13.34 -6.56 2.80
CA TRP A 178 12.39 -5.45 2.68
C TRP A 178 12.74 -4.29 3.60
N ILE A 179 13.10 -4.57 4.85
CA ILE A 179 13.45 -3.53 5.82
C ILE A 179 14.62 -2.70 5.31
N ASP A 180 15.69 -3.36 4.88
CA ASP A 180 16.89 -2.68 4.40
C ASP A 180 16.61 -1.85 3.13
N PHE A 181 15.84 -2.43 2.19
CA PHE A 181 15.48 -1.75 0.96
C PHE A 181 14.66 -0.49 1.24
N PHE A 182 13.53 -0.62 1.93
CA PHE A 182 12.63 0.51 2.18
C PHE A 182 13.23 1.53 3.17
N TYR A 183 14.13 1.12 4.05
CA TYR A 183 14.90 2.05 4.86
C TYR A 183 15.81 2.93 3.99
N ASN A 184 16.54 2.33 3.05
CA ASN A 184 17.41 3.06 2.15
C ASN A 184 16.62 3.99 1.21
N GLU A 185 15.48 3.52 0.68
CA GLU A 185 14.59 4.37 -0.11
C GLU A 185 14.10 5.58 0.68
N ALA A 186 13.65 5.37 1.91
CA ALA A 186 13.17 6.46 2.77
C ALA A 186 14.29 7.46 3.09
N LYS A 187 15.51 6.99 3.36
CA LYS A 187 16.67 7.88 3.59
C LYS A 187 17.04 8.68 2.35
N ASN A 188 17.10 8.02 1.19
CA ASN A 188 17.42 8.67 -0.08
C ASN A 188 16.36 9.72 -0.43
N ALA A 189 15.08 9.42 -0.22
CA ALA A 189 13.98 10.36 -0.42
C ALA A 189 14.06 11.55 0.55
N GLY A 190 14.35 11.28 1.83
CA GLY A 190 14.52 12.32 2.85
C GLY A 190 15.65 13.29 2.53
N GLN A 191 16.79 12.79 2.11
CA GLN A 191 17.94 13.62 1.72
C GLN A 191 17.61 14.61 0.59
N ARG A 192 16.74 14.21 -0.36
CA ARG A 192 16.34 15.09 -1.47
C ARG A 192 15.55 16.32 -1.03
N ILE A 193 14.90 16.26 0.12
CA ILE A 193 14.05 17.33 0.66
C ILE A 193 14.56 17.89 2.00
N GLY A 194 15.72 17.42 2.48
CA GLY A 194 16.36 17.98 3.68
C GLY A 194 15.80 17.45 5.00
N VAL A 195 15.21 16.25 5.02
CA VAL A 195 14.76 15.55 6.23
C VAL A 195 15.47 14.19 6.38
N ASP A 196 15.34 13.54 7.54
CA ASP A 196 16.03 12.24 7.74
C ASP A 196 15.40 11.12 6.91
N LYS A 197 14.07 11.03 6.87
CA LYS A 197 13.35 10.00 6.10
C LYS A 197 12.08 10.57 5.48
N ALA A 198 11.83 10.21 4.22
CA ALA A 198 10.58 10.54 3.53
C ALA A 198 10.04 9.35 2.73
N GLU A 199 8.75 9.33 2.51
CA GLU A 199 8.11 8.55 1.47
C GLU A 199 7.88 9.43 0.24
N VAL A 200 7.95 8.82 -0.94
CA VAL A 200 7.83 9.54 -2.21
C VAL A 200 6.69 8.94 -3.05
N TYR A 201 5.93 9.81 -3.68
CA TYR A 201 4.73 9.48 -4.44
C TYR A 201 4.72 10.14 -5.81
N GLU A 202 4.03 9.53 -6.74
CA GLU A 202 3.68 10.15 -8.02
C GLU A 202 2.27 10.73 -7.92
N VAL A 203 2.14 12.04 -8.17
CA VAL A 203 0.86 12.73 -8.10
C VAL A 203 0.04 12.43 -9.36
N VAL A 204 -1.15 11.84 -9.17
CA VAL A 204 -2.16 11.73 -10.23
C VAL A 204 -2.99 13.03 -10.29
N LYS A 205 -3.46 13.46 -9.14
CA LYS A 205 -4.27 14.66 -8.98
C LYS A 205 -4.11 15.24 -7.58
N TRP A 206 -4.08 16.56 -7.49
CA TRP A 206 -4.04 17.25 -6.21
C TRP A 206 -4.85 18.54 -6.29
N LEU A 207 -6.05 18.53 -5.70
CA LEU A 207 -6.87 19.71 -5.56
C LEU A 207 -6.57 20.38 -4.21
N VAL A 208 -6.29 21.68 -4.25
CA VAL A 208 -6.00 22.54 -3.08
C VAL A 208 -7.28 23.17 -2.55
#